data_761b2f746c4aba0664fde659fe7a90d6
#
_entry.id   761b2f746c4aba0664fde659fe7a90d6
#
_cell.length_a   1.000
_cell.length_b   1.000
_cell.length_c   1.000
_cell.angle_alpha   90.00
_cell.angle_beta   90.00
_cell.angle_gamma   90.00
#
_symmetry.space_group_name_H-M   'P 1'
#
loop_
_entity.id
_entity.type
_entity.pdbx_description
1 polymer ?
#
loop_
_entity_poly.entity_id
_entity_poly.type
_entity_poly.pdbx_seq_one_letter_code
_entity_poly.pdbx_strand_id
1 'polypeptide(L)'
;MSHKYVYLFSEGNASMRELLGGKGANLAEMTNIGLPVPQGFTISTEACTKYYEDGRRINDEIMAEIMENIAKMEEINGKKFGDLQNPMLVSVRSGARASMPGMMDTILNLGLNDEVVHAMIQGNPDPKFERFVYDSYRRFIQMFSDVVMEVGKKYFEQLIDEMKAKKGVKLDVDLTAADLKELAEEFKAEYKLSLIHI
;
A
#
# COMPACT_ATOMS: atom_id res chain seq x y z
N MET A 1 -8.84 16.59 27.20
CA MET A 1 -9.17 16.20 25.81
C MET A 1 -8.02 15.34 25.32
N SER A 2 -8.28 14.13 24.81
CA SER A 2 -7.24 13.32 24.20
C SER A 2 -6.68 14.08 22.97
N HIS A 3 -5.40 14.00 22.76
CA HIS A 3 -4.76 14.54 21.57
C HIS A 3 -5.18 13.74 20.35
N LYS A 4 -5.40 14.39 19.19
CA LYS A 4 -5.82 13.70 17.96
C LYS A 4 -4.62 13.54 17.03
N TYR A 5 -4.35 12.30 16.63
CA TYR A 5 -3.22 11.94 15.76
C TYR A 5 -3.63 11.50 14.34
N VAL A 6 -4.88 11.05 14.15
CA VAL A 6 -5.35 10.51 12.88
C VAL A 6 -6.56 11.28 12.39
N TYR A 7 -6.52 11.73 11.13
CA TYR A 7 -7.52 12.61 10.52
C TYR A 7 -8.06 11.97 9.24
N LEU A 8 -9.36 11.77 9.16
CA LEU A 8 -10.01 11.46 7.89
C LEU A 8 -9.78 12.63 6.90
N PHE A 9 -9.78 12.36 5.60
CA PHE A 9 -9.64 13.43 4.61
C PHE A 9 -10.72 14.50 4.75
N SER A 10 -11.93 14.13 5.18
CA SER A 10 -13.03 15.05 5.47
C SER A 10 -12.83 15.93 6.70
N GLU A 11 -11.84 15.64 7.54
CA GLU A 11 -11.55 16.38 8.80
C GLU A 11 -10.39 17.37 8.66
N GLY A 12 -9.71 17.40 7.50
CA GLY A 12 -8.62 18.28 7.22
C GLY A 12 -8.93 19.31 6.14
N ASN A 13 -7.96 20.19 5.86
CA ASN A 13 -8.02 21.16 4.77
C ASN A 13 -6.61 21.63 4.35
N ALA A 14 -6.53 22.46 3.31
CA ALA A 14 -5.27 22.95 2.75
C ALA A 14 -4.39 23.75 3.75
N SER A 15 -4.98 24.36 4.78
CA SER A 15 -4.23 25.16 5.77
C SER A 15 -3.48 24.29 6.79
N MET A 16 -3.82 23.00 6.90
CA MET A 16 -3.27 22.07 7.88
C MET A 16 -1.97 21.38 7.42
N ARG A 17 -1.17 22.01 6.58
CA ARG A 17 0.05 21.43 5.99
C ARG A 17 1.11 21.02 7.03
N GLU A 18 1.23 21.79 8.10
CA GLU A 18 2.18 21.47 9.18
C GLU A 18 1.78 20.19 9.90
N LEU A 19 0.48 19.93 10.05
CA LEU A 19 -0.07 18.81 10.76
C LEU A 19 -0.22 17.56 9.87
N LEU A 20 -0.75 17.74 8.66
CA LEU A 20 -1.10 16.63 7.76
C LEU A 20 -0.04 16.36 6.69
N GLY A 21 1.01 17.17 6.62
CA GLY A 21 1.94 17.17 5.51
C GLY A 21 1.30 17.70 4.22
N GLY A 22 2.13 17.95 3.19
CA GLY A 22 1.63 18.52 1.93
C GLY A 22 0.61 17.62 1.21
N LYS A 23 0.84 16.31 1.18
CA LYS A 23 -0.07 15.35 0.52
C LYS A 23 -1.38 15.20 1.28
N GLY A 24 -1.32 15.05 2.61
CA GLY A 24 -2.51 14.90 3.45
C GLY A 24 -3.42 16.12 3.38
N ALA A 25 -2.86 17.31 3.51
CA ALA A 25 -3.60 18.57 3.40
C ALA A 25 -4.24 18.75 2.01
N ASN A 26 -3.53 18.41 0.93
CA ASN A 26 -4.08 18.47 -0.41
C ASN A 26 -5.21 17.47 -0.64
N LEU A 27 -5.08 16.23 -0.16
CA LEU A 27 -6.13 15.21 -0.27
C LEU A 27 -7.39 15.64 0.51
N ALA A 28 -7.20 16.22 1.70
CA ALA A 28 -8.30 16.75 2.49
C ALA A 28 -9.00 17.91 1.77
N GLU A 29 -8.27 18.85 1.19
CA GLU A 29 -8.84 19.95 0.42
C GLU A 29 -9.62 19.44 -0.80
N MET A 30 -9.02 18.51 -1.56
CA MET A 30 -9.68 17.90 -2.72
C MET A 30 -11.00 17.22 -2.33
N THR A 31 -11.02 16.55 -1.17
CA THR A 31 -12.23 15.93 -0.62
C THR A 31 -13.29 16.99 -0.30
N ASN A 32 -12.90 18.08 0.36
CA ASN A 32 -13.82 19.14 0.79
C ASN A 32 -14.43 19.92 -0.37
N ILE A 33 -13.68 20.12 -1.47
CA ILE A 33 -14.23 20.77 -2.68
C ILE A 33 -15.01 19.79 -3.59
N GLY A 34 -15.21 18.54 -3.15
CA GLY A 34 -16.07 17.57 -3.83
C GLY A 34 -15.42 16.85 -5.00
N LEU A 35 -14.09 16.83 -5.10
CA LEU A 35 -13.41 15.98 -6.09
C LEU A 35 -13.55 14.50 -5.71
N PRO A 36 -13.57 13.57 -6.68
CA PRO A 36 -13.72 12.14 -6.45
C PRO A 36 -12.44 11.52 -5.88
N VAL A 37 -12.09 11.90 -4.65
CA VAL A 37 -10.96 11.32 -3.91
C VAL A 37 -11.45 10.08 -3.20
N PRO A 38 -10.77 8.92 -3.36
CA PRO A 38 -11.06 7.76 -2.53
C PRO A 38 -10.94 8.10 -1.05
N GLN A 39 -11.85 7.56 -0.24
CA GLN A 39 -11.83 7.80 1.21
C GLN A 39 -10.56 7.24 1.84
N GLY A 40 -10.05 7.98 2.82
CA GLY A 40 -8.84 7.65 3.52
C GLY A 40 -8.59 8.56 4.70
N PHE A 41 -7.47 8.37 5.36
CA PHE A 41 -7.04 9.20 6.48
C PHE A 41 -5.54 9.52 6.41
N THR A 42 -5.14 10.50 7.18
CA THR A 42 -3.75 10.91 7.35
C THR A 42 -3.34 10.73 8.80
N ILE A 43 -2.24 10.03 9.03
CA ILE A 43 -1.53 10.01 10.31
C ILE A 43 -0.70 11.29 10.37
N SER A 44 -0.88 12.09 11.40
CA SER A 44 -0.31 13.45 11.51
C SER A 44 1.21 13.43 11.68
N THR A 45 1.83 14.58 11.42
CA THR A 45 3.26 14.80 11.70
C THR A 45 3.57 14.74 13.20
N GLU A 46 2.59 15.04 14.05
CA GLU A 46 2.71 14.93 15.50
C GLU A 46 2.77 13.47 15.95
N ALA A 47 1.98 12.57 15.34
CA ALA A 47 2.11 11.15 15.55
C ALA A 47 3.51 10.63 15.15
N CYS A 48 4.07 11.14 14.06
CA CYS A 48 5.44 10.81 13.64
C CYS A 48 6.46 11.29 14.68
N THR A 49 6.33 12.52 15.21
CA THR A 49 7.18 13.03 16.27
C THR A 49 7.09 12.15 17.51
N LYS A 50 5.86 11.83 17.91
CA LYS A 50 5.62 10.95 19.08
C LYS A 50 6.21 9.56 18.93
N TYR A 51 6.16 8.98 17.73
CA TYR A 51 6.81 7.71 17.42
C TYR A 51 8.31 7.72 17.72
N TYR A 52 9.03 8.80 17.36
CA TYR A 52 10.45 8.94 17.66
C TYR A 52 10.72 9.20 19.15
N GLU A 53 9.90 10.01 19.81
CA GLU A 53 9.97 10.25 21.26
C GLU A 53 9.78 8.96 22.07
N ASP A 54 8.86 8.10 21.63
CA ASP A 54 8.54 6.81 22.26
C ASP A 54 9.53 5.70 21.86
N GLY A 55 10.71 6.05 21.36
CA GLY A 55 11.77 5.09 21.02
C GLY A 55 11.47 4.27 19.77
N ARG A 56 10.86 4.88 18.75
CA ARG A 56 10.44 4.26 17.49
C ARG A 56 9.34 3.20 17.70
N ARG A 57 8.37 3.54 18.53
CA ARG A 57 7.19 2.72 18.81
C ARG A 57 5.92 3.51 18.55
N ILE A 58 4.95 2.86 17.94
CA ILE A 58 3.58 3.36 17.87
C ILE A 58 2.94 3.02 19.20
N ASN A 59 2.57 4.03 19.98
CA ASN A 59 1.90 3.82 21.26
C ASN A 59 0.43 3.39 21.07
N ASP A 60 -0.18 2.91 22.16
CA ASP A 60 -1.53 2.35 22.13
C ASP A 60 -2.60 3.38 21.74
N GLU A 61 -2.40 4.66 22.07
CA GLU A 61 -3.32 5.74 21.72
C GLU A 61 -3.34 5.97 20.19
N ILE A 62 -2.18 6.11 19.58
CA ILE A 62 -2.07 6.26 18.11
C ILE A 62 -2.57 5.00 17.41
N MET A 63 -2.25 3.82 17.92
CA MET A 63 -2.71 2.57 17.34
C MET A 63 -4.23 2.44 17.40
N ALA A 64 -4.85 2.80 18.53
CA ALA A 64 -6.30 2.78 18.69
C ALA A 64 -6.99 3.74 17.69
N GLU A 65 -6.46 4.96 17.51
CA GLU A 65 -6.98 5.90 16.51
C GLU A 65 -6.83 5.38 15.08
N ILE A 66 -5.71 4.73 14.75
CA ILE A 66 -5.51 4.10 13.43
C ILE A 66 -6.58 3.04 13.19
N MET A 67 -6.78 2.14 14.14
CA MET A 67 -7.76 1.05 14.02
C MET A 67 -9.21 1.57 13.92
N GLU A 68 -9.54 2.61 14.69
CA GLU A 68 -10.83 3.28 14.59
C GLU A 68 -11.06 3.89 13.21
N ASN A 69 -10.04 4.56 12.65
CA ASN A 69 -10.16 5.18 11.32
C ASN A 69 -10.15 4.15 10.18
N ILE A 70 -9.49 3.00 10.37
CA ILE A 70 -9.64 1.85 9.44
C ILE A 70 -11.09 1.38 9.43
N ALA A 71 -11.70 1.17 10.61
CA ALA A 71 -13.10 0.73 10.70
C ALA A 71 -14.07 1.74 10.03
N LYS A 72 -13.87 3.04 10.26
CA LYS A 72 -14.64 4.10 9.59
C LYS A 72 -14.46 4.07 8.07
N MET A 73 -13.23 3.89 7.60
CA MET A 73 -12.92 3.81 6.17
C MET A 73 -13.56 2.57 5.54
N GLU A 74 -13.58 1.43 6.22
CA GLU A 74 -14.28 0.22 5.79
C GLU A 74 -15.79 0.46 5.66
N GLU A 75 -16.40 1.09 6.65
CA GLU A 75 -17.83 1.42 6.64
C GLU A 75 -18.18 2.37 5.48
N ILE A 76 -17.43 3.46 5.32
CA ILE A 76 -17.68 4.45 4.25
C ILE A 76 -17.54 3.83 2.85
N ASN A 77 -16.56 2.96 2.64
CA ASN A 77 -16.31 2.33 1.35
C ASN A 77 -17.20 1.09 1.11
N GLY A 78 -17.85 0.55 2.13
CA GLY A 78 -18.58 -0.71 2.05
C GLY A 78 -17.69 -1.91 1.70
N LYS A 79 -16.42 -1.87 2.11
CA LYS A 79 -15.39 -2.87 1.84
C LYS A 79 -14.61 -3.17 3.12
N LYS A 80 -14.00 -4.36 3.20
CA LYS A 80 -13.17 -4.72 4.36
C LYS A 80 -11.82 -5.27 3.94
N PHE A 81 -10.81 -5.05 4.76
CA PHE A 81 -9.53 -5.72 4.60
C PHE A 81 -9.69 -7.23 4.79
N GLY A 82 -9.14 -8.00 3.86
CA GLY A 82 -9.21 -9.46 3.90
C GLY A 82 -10.58 -10.06 3.54
N ASP A 83 -11.57 -9.25 3.17
CA ASP A 83 -12.85 -9.76 2.67
C ASP A 83 -12.63 -10.45 1.31
N LEU A 84 -13.12 -11.68 1.17
CA LEU A 84 -12.93 -12.46 -0.04
C LEU A 84 -13.94 -12.11 -1.15
N GLN A 85 -15.04 -11.44 -0.83
CA GLN A 85 -16.05 -11.04 -1.80
C GLN A 85 -15.85 -9.60 -2.29
N ASN A 86 -15.51 -8.68 -1.39
CA ASN A 86 -15.33 -7.28 -1.71
C ASN A 86 -14.13 -6.68 -0.94
N PRO A 87 -12.91 -7.10 -1.27
CA PRO A 87 -11.72 -6.70 -0.53
C PRO A 87 -11.44 -5.21 -0.62
N MET A 88 -11.05 -4.61 0.49
CA MET A 88 -10.51 -3.27 0.52
C MET A 88 -9.02 -3.30 0.20
N LEU A 89 -8.64 -2.59 -0.85
CA LEU A 89 -7.24 -2.36 -1.23
C LEU A 89 -6.94 -0.87 -1.12
N VAL A 90 -5.85 -0.53 -0.47
CA VAL A 90 -5.46 0.86 -0.26
C VAL A 90 -4.06 1.16 -0.77
N SER A 91 -3.79 2.44 -0.97
CA SER A 91 -2.47 2.98 -1.26
C SER A 91 -1.95 3.65 0.00
N VAL A 92 -0.81 3.21 0.52
CA VAL A 92 -0.12 3.86 1.64
C VAL A 92 1.02 4.71 1.08
N ARG A 93 1.08 5.96 1.51
CA ARG A 93 2.08 6.92 1.04
C ARG A 93 2.75 7.61 2.21
N SER A 94 4.07 7.67 2.19
CA SER A 94 4.78 8.52 3.12
C SER A 94 4.50 10.00 2.83
N GLY A 95 4.44 10.80 3.90
CA GLY A 95 4.23 12.23 3.83
C GLY A 95 5.38 12.98 4.51
N ALA A 96 5.66 14.21 4.08
CA ALA A 96 6.57 15.12 4.74
C ALA A 96 6.03 16.55 4.66
N ARG A 97 6.45 17.41 5.60
CA ARG A 97 6.12 18.86 5.58
C ARG A 97 6.60 19.51 4.30
N ALA A 98 7.83 19.20 3.89
CA ALA A 98 8.40 19.60 2.60
C ALA A 98 8.52 18.38 1.69
N SER A 99 7.84 18.41 0.56
CA SER A 99 7.88 17.33 -0.42
C SER A 99 8.92 17.62 -1.49
N MET A 100 9.88 16.70 -1.67
CA MET A 100 10.76 16.71 -2.84
C MET A 100 10.41 15.53 -3.76
N PRO A 101 10.43 15.71 -5.08
CA PRO A 101 10.23 14.60 -6.02
C PRO A 101 11.22 13.47 -5.77
N GLY A 102 10.73 12.22 -5.74
CA GLY A 102 11.55 11.03 -5.55
C GLY A 102 11.91 10.65 -4.12
N MET A 103 11.53 11.45 -3.11
CA MET A 103 11.83 11.16 -1.69
C MET A 103 10.72 10.42 -0.95
N MET A 104 9.63 10.08 -1.63
CA MET A 104 8.44 9.55 -0.98
C MET A 104 8.04 8.22 -1.55
N ASP A 105 8.01 7.23 -0.68
CA ASP A 105 7.61 5.89 -1.01
C ASP A 105 6.09 5.76 -1.08
N THR A 106 5.64 4.84 -1.92
CA THR A 106 4.25 4.48 -2.08
C THR A 106 4.14 2.97 -2.13
N ILE A 107 3.22 2.41 -1.35
CA ILE A 107 2.85 1.01 -1.43
C ILE A 107 1.44 0.97 -2.00
N LEU A 108 1.28 0.31 -3.14
CA LEU A 108 0.00 0.14 -3.80
C LEU A 108 -0.60 -1.22 -3.44
N ASN A 109 -1.92 -1.30 -3.44
CA ASN A 109 -2.68 -2.53 -3.26
C ASN A 109 -2.42 -3.23 -1.91
N LEU A 110 -2.12 -2.47 -0.85
CA LEU A 110 -2.09 -3.03 0.50
C LEU A 110 -3.47 -3.62 0.82
N GLY A 111 -3.49 -4.86 1.25
CA GLY A 111 -4.68 -5.69 1.44
C GLY A 111 -4.68 -6.94 0.55
N LEU A 112 -3.81 -7.02 -0.48
CA LEU A 112 -3.61 -8.25 -1.24
C LEU A 112 -2.86 -9.28 -0.40
N ASN A 113 -3.34 -10.51 -0.45
CA ASN A 113 -2.69 -11.71 0.03
C ASN A 113 -3.13 -12.90 -0.86
N ASP A 114 -2.60 -14.09 -0.62
CA ASP A 114 -2.91 -15.26 -1.45
C ASP A 114 -4.40 -15.58 -1.50
N GLU A 115 -5.12 -15.46 -0.37
CA GLU A 115 -6.54 -15.76 -0.29
C GLU A 115 -7.38 -14.73 -1.06
N VAL A 116 -7.09 -13.45 -0.88
CA VAL A 116 -7.77 -12.35 -1.58
C VAL A 116 -7.52 -12.44 -3.09
N VAL A 117 -6.27 -12.66 -3.52
CA VAL A 117 -5.90 -12.84 -4.93
C VAL A 117 -6.69 -14.00 -5.55
N HIS A 118 -6.74 -15.14 -4.86
CA HIS A 118 -7.46 -16.31 -5.33
C HIS A 118 -8.97 -16.05 -5.43
N ALA A 119 -9.56 -15.44 -4.42
CA ALA A 119 -10.98 -15.08 -4.40
C ALA A 119 -11.36 -14.08 -5.50
N MET A 120 -10.53 -13.06 -5.74
CA MET A 120 -10.73 -12.10 -6.82
C MET A 120 -10.77 -12.78 -8.19
N ILE A 121 -9.84 -13.71 -8.43
CA ILE A 121 -9.77 -14.46 -9.70
C ILE A 121 -10.98 -15.38 -9.86
N GLN A 122 -11.38 -16.07 -8.79
CA GLN A 122 -12.59 -16.93 -8.82
C GLN A 122 -13.87 -16.13 -9.08
N GLY A 123 -13.95 -14.91 -8.55
CA GLY A 123 -15.09 -14.02 -8.73
C GLY A 123 -15.18 -13.40 -10.14
N ASN A 124 -14.10 -13.42 -10.91
CA ASN A 124 -14.07 -12.89 -12.28
C ASN A 124 -13.15 -13.76 -13.16
N PRO A 125 -13.72 -14.70 -13.94
CA PRO A 125 -12.97 -15.66 -14.73
C PRO A 125 -12.37 -15.09 -16.05
N ASP A 126 -12.34 -13.77 -16.23
CA ASP A 126 -11.67 -13.16 -17.40
C ASP A 126 -10.15 -13.36 -17.30
N PRO A 127 -9.49 -14.01 -18.30
CA PRO A 127 -8.04 -14.18 -18.31
C PRO A 127 -7.24 -12.88 -18.23
N LYS A 128 -7.78 -11.78 -18.74
CA LYS A 128 -7.14 -10.45 -18.62
C LYS A 128 -7.19 -9.93 -17.17
N PHE A 129 -8.29 -10.23 -16.48
CA PHE A 129 -8.43 -9.87 -15.09
C PHE A 129 -7.51 -10.72 -14.20
N GLU A 130 -7.42 -12.02 -14.45
CA GLU A 130 -6.46 -12.90 -13.76
C GLU A 130 -5.03 -12.38 -13.90
N ARG A 131 -4.61 -12.06 -15.13
CA ARG A 131 -3.30 -11.46 -15.37
C ARG A 131 -3.09 -10.14 -14.61
N PHE A 132 -4.10 -9.26 -14.61
CA PHE A 132 -4.06 -7.99 -13.88
C PHE A 132 -3.90 -8.21 -12.37
N VAL A 133 -4.60 -9.18 -11.79
CA VAL A 133 -4.53 -9.48 -10.35
C VAL A 133 -3.13 -9.98 -9.97
N TYR A 134 -2.55 -10.92 -10.73
CA TYR A 134 -1.20 -11.40 -10.46
C TYR A 134 -0.12 -10.34 -10.70
N ASP A 135 -0.26 -9.49 -11.71
CA ASP A 135 0.67 -8.35 -11.90
C ASP A 135 0.59 -7.34 -10.74
N SER A 136 -0.61 -7.07 -10.26
CA SER A 136 -0.83 -6.22 -9.09
C SER A 136 -0.24 -6.83 -7.83
N TYR A 137 -0.37 -8.14 -7.64
CA TYR A 137 0.13 -8.85 -6.48
C TYR A 137 1.66 -8.90 -6.45
N ARG A 138 2.32 -9.27 -7.56
CA ARG A 138 3.79 -9.26 -7.63
C ARG A 138 4.36 -7.86 -7.35
N ARG A 139 3.71 -6.79 -7.89
CA ARG A 139 4.11 -5.40 -7.64
C ARG A 139 3.94 -5.00 -6.18
N PHE A 140 2.87 -5.46 -5.54
CA PHE A 140 2.67 -5.25 -4.11
C PHE A 140 3.78 -5.91 -3.29
N ILE A 141 4.11 -7.19 -3.57
CA ILE A 141 5.18 -7.91 -2.87
C ILE A 141 6.51 -7.16 -3.04
N GLN A 142 6.86 -6.75 -4.26
CA GLN A 142 8.08 -5.99 -4.53
C GLN A 142 8.14 -4.67 -3.76
N MET A 143 7.08 -3.85 -3.85
CA MET A 143 7.03 -2.55 -3.16
C MET A 143 7.07 -2.71 -1.63
N PHE A 144 6.32 -3.68 -1.09
CA PHE A 144 6.33 -3.94 0.34
C PHE A 144 7.69 -4.41 0.83
N SER A 145 8.33 -5.31 0.09
CA SER A 145 9.65 -5.82 0.41
C SER A 145 10.72 -4.73 0.37
N ASP A 146 10.72 -3.89 -0.67
CA ASP A 146 11.69 -2.81 -0.84
C ASP A 146 11.51 -1.69 0.21
N VAL A 147 10.28 -1.23 0.37
CA VAL A 147 9.98 -0.03 1.18
C VAL A 147 9.85 -0.33 2.67
N VAL A 148 9.21 -1.45 3.05
CA VAL A 148 8.91 -1.76 4.46
C VAL A 148 9.97 -2.65 5.07
N MET A 149 10.45 -3.63 4.30
CA MET A 149 11.36 -4.65 4.80
C MET A 149 12.81 -4.41 4.38
N GLU A 150 13.06 -3.33 3.65
CA GLU A 150 14.39 -2.90 3.19
C GLU A 150 15.13 -3.97 2.35
N VAL A 151 14.39 -4.88 1.73
CA VAL A 151 14.90 -5.85 0.77
C VAL A 151 15.01 -5.18 -0.59
N GLY A 152 16.23 -4.86 -1.00
CA GLY A 152 16.48 -4.04 -2.19
C GLY A 152 15.80 -4.56 -3.46
N LYS A 153 15.12 -3.69 -4.17
CA LYS A 153 14.34 -4.00 -5.40
C LYS A 153 15.14 -4.72 -6.50
N LYS A 154 16.47 -4.59 -6.52
CA LYS A 154 17.34 -5.23 -7.51
C LYS A 154 17.18 -6.75 -7.60
N TYR A 155 16.88 -7.41 -6.48
CA TYR A 155 16.68 -8.86 -6.46
C TYR A 155 15.40 -9.24 -7.22
N PHE A 156 14.35 -8.48 -7.02
CA PHE A 156 13.07 -8.67 -7.72
C PHE A 156 13.16 -8.31 -9.20
N GLU A 157 13.89 -7.25 -9.56
CA GLU A 157 14.16 -6.87 -10.95
C GLU A 157 14.92 -7.98 -11.69
N GLN A 158 15.89 -8.61 -11.04
CA GLN A 158 16.63 -9.75 -11.60
C GLN A 158 15.70 -10.94 -11.88
N LEU A 159 14.82 -11.31 -10.95
CA LEU A 159 13.84 -12.39 -11.15
C LEU A 159 12.89 -12.10 -12.33
N ILE A 160 12.47 -10.82 -12.50
CA ILE A 160 11.68 -10.41 -13.67
C ILE A 160 12.46 -10.63 -14.96
N ASP A 161 13.72 -10.22 -15.01
CA ASP A 161 14.54 -10.36 -16.21
C ASP A 161 14.85 -11.82 -16.53
N GLU A 162 15.11 -12.65 -15.54
CA GLU A 162 15.27 -14.09 -15.70
C GLU A 162 13.99 -14.75 -16.23
N MET A 163 12.81 -14.38 -15.70
CA MET A 163 11.53 -14.86 -16.19
C MET A 163 11.30 -14.45 -17.65
N LYS A 164 11.55 -13.20 -18.00
CA LYS A 164 11.46 -12.74 -19.42
C LYS A 164 12.38 -13.50 -20.33
N ALA A 165 13.62 -13.75 -19.93
CA ALA A 165 14.59 -14.52 -20.69
C ALA A 165 14.11 -15.98 -20.87
N LYS A 166 13.65 -16.61 -19.81
CA LYS A 166 13.10 -17.99 -19.82
C LYS A 166 11.92 -18.14 -20.76
N LYS A 167 11.05 -17.12 -20.84
CA LYS A 167 9.84 -17.12 -21.70
C LYS A 167 10.08 -16.54 -23.09
N GLY A 168 11.26 -15.99 -23.38
CA GLY A 168 11.61 -15.40 -24.68
C GLY A 168 10.86 -14.10 -24.99
N VAL A 169 10.42 -13.38 -23.96
CA VAL A 169 9.71 -12.09 -24.08
C VAL A 169 10.59 -10.91 -23.67
N LYS A 170 10.24 -9.70 -24.12
CA LYS A 170 11.03 -8.50 -23.82
C LYS A 170 10.41 -7.57 -22.80
N LEU A 171 9.08 -7.51 -22.75
CA LEU A 171 8.35 -6.59 -21.90
C LEU A 171 7.57 -7.35 -20.82
N ASP A 172 7.41 -6.72 -19.67
CA ASP A 172 6.60 -7.27 -18.56
C ASP A 172 5.14 -7.53 -18.98
N VAL A 173 4.64 -6.72 -19.93
CA VAL A 173 3.28 -6.86 -20.46
C VAL A 173 3.07 -8.14 -21.28
N ASP A 174 4.15 -8.75 -21.77
CA ASP A 174 4.11 -9.96 -22.56
C ASP A 174 4.05 -11.22 -21.67
N LEU A 175 4.30 -11.10 -20.36
CA LEU A 175 4.18 -12.19 -19.40
C LEU A 175 2.71 -12.57 -19.20
N THR A 176 2.43 -13.87 -19.22
CA THR A 176 1.07 -14.40 -19.01
C THR A 176 0.66 -14.38 -17.53
N ALA A 177 -0.61 -14.65 -17.23
CA ALA A 177 -1.09 -14.81 -15.85
C ALA A 177 -0.32 -15.92 -15.11
N ALA A 178 -0.04 -17.04 -15.78
CA ALA A 178 0.71 -18.17 -15.21
C ALA A 178 2.16 -17.77 -14.90
N ASP A 179 2.81 -17.00 -15.77
CA ASP A 179 4.18 -16.51 -15.55
C ASP A 179 4.23 -15.53 -14.36
N LEU A 180 3.24 -14.65 -14.26
CA LEU A 180 3.15 -13.68 -13.17
C LEU A 180 2.81 -14.35 -11.83
N LYS A 181 2.04 -15.43 -11.85
CA LYS A 181 1.82 -16.27 -10.68
C LYS A 181 3.11 -16.93 -10.21
N GLU A 182 3.86 -17.57 -11.13
CA GLU A 182 5.17 -18.16 -10.86
C GLU A 182 6.11 -17.10 -10.27
N LEU A 183 6.17 -15.93 -10.87
CA LEU A 183 6.99 -14.81 -10.42
C LEU A 183 6.60 -14.29 -9.02
N ALA A 184 5.32 -14.25 -8.68
CA ALA A 184 4.86 -13.88 -7.35
C ALA A 184 5.33 -14.88 -6.28
N GLU A 185 5.36 -16.18 -6.60
CA GLU A 185 5.92 -17.21 -5.70
C GLU A 185 7.46 -17.05 -5.53
N GLU A 186 8.17 -16.80 -6.63
CA GLU A 186 9.61 -16.50 -6.59
C GLU A 186 9.90 -15.26 -5.73
N PHE A 187 9.09 -14.20 -5.84
CA PHE A 187 9.20 -13.00 -5.02
C PHE A 187 8.99 -13.28 -3.53
N LYS A 188 8.00 -14.12 -3.19
CA LYS A 188 7.79 -14.54 -1.80
C LYS A 188 8.95 -15.38 -1.25
N ALA A 189 9.54 -16.20 -2.10
CA ALA A 189 10.73 -16.99 -1.73
C ALA A 189 11.94 -16.07 -1.48
N GLU A 190 12.20 -15.12 -2.37
CA GLU A 190 13.28 -14.13 -2.22
C GLU A 190 13.10 -13.28 -0.96
N TYR A 191 11.88 -12.81 -0.71
CA TYR A 191 11.54 -12.07 0.51
C TYR A 191 11.89 -12.88 1.77
N LYS A 192 11.52 -14.16 1.82
CA LYS A 192 11.84 -15.04 2.97
C LYS A 192 13.33 -15.27 3.13
N LEU A 193 14.04 -15.50 2.02
CA LEU A 193 15.51 -15.70 2.04
C LEU A 193 16.23 -14.45 2.54
N SER A 194 15.84 -13.28 2.04
CA SER A 194 16.45 -12.01 2.44
C SER A 194 16.25 -11.70 3.92
N LEU A 195 15.08 -12.03 4.50
CA LEU A 195 14.82 -11.83 5.93
C LEU A 195 15.65 -12.74 6.84
N ILE A 196 16.11 -13.90 6.37
CA ILE A 196 16.99 -14.80 7.14
C ILE A 196 18.40 -14.21 7.27
N HIS A 197 18.79 -13.31 6.37
CA HIS A 197 20.11 -12.70 6.31
C HIS A 197 20.19 -11.29 6.94
N ILE A 198 19.08 -10.74 7.41
CA ILE A 198 19.00 -9.49 8.18
C ILE A 198 18.95 -9.80 9.67
#